data_0022f16332695e54b3786410897f4b6f
#
_entry.id   0022f16332695e54b3786410897f4b6f
#
_cell.length_a   1.000
_cell.length_b   1.000
_cell.length_c   1.000
_cell.angle_alpha   90.00
_cell.angle_beta   90.00
_cell.angle_gamma   90.00
#
_symmetry.space_group_name_H-M   'P 1'
#
loop_
_entity.id
_entity.type
_entity.pdbx_description
1 polymer ?
#
loop_
_entity_poly.entity_id
_entity_poly.type
_entity_poly.pdbx_seq_one_letter_code
_entity_poly.pdbx_strand_id
1 'polypeptide(L)'
;MAKGLNLKIFKYLQEETNKASIKIAKERGSCELGKKHNILERFTNKMAIAPTSSISILCGGVSAGIEPWQSNAYVHKNKTKAHTIKNKYLAKIIEDKAVELEKDGRWVQAQWKSILANEGSVQHLEWMDDYTKEVFKTAFEIDQRYIIEQVIDRTPYIDQGQSTNIFLPHDIHKRDLLGIHL
;
A
#
# COMPACT_ATOMS: atom_id res chain seq x y z
N MET A 1 -2.49 13.19 9.97
CA MET A 1 -3.31 13.27 8.74
C MET A 1 -3.70 11.89 8.20
N ALA A 2 -2.80 10.97 7.97
CA ALA A 2 -3.08 9.63 7.41
C ALA A 2 -4.07 8.80 8.27
N LYS A 3 -3.91 8.76 9.59
CA LYS A 3 -4.80 8.03 10.52
C LYS A 3 -6.26 8.45 10.37
N GLY A 4 -6.56 9.74 10.40
CA GLY A 4 -7.94 10.23 10.25
C GLY A 4 -8.54 9.95 8.87
N LEU A 5 -7.74 9.91 7.81
CA LEU A 5 -8.17 9.56 6.46
C LEU A 5 -8.48 8.06 6.37
N ASN A 6 -7.63 7.19 6.92
CA ASN A 6 -7.84 5.75 6.98
C ASN A 6 -9.19 5.41 7.63
N LEU A 7 -9.47 5.96 8.81
CA LEU A 7 -10.76 5.77 9.50
C LEU A 7 -11.95 6.21 8.65
N LYS A 8 -11.89 7.41 8.05
CA LYS A 8 -12.99 7.93 7.22
C LYS A 8 -13.28 7.04 6.01
N ILE A 9 -12.22 6.57 5.32
CA ILE A 9 -12.37 5.71 4.13
C ILE A 9 -13.05 4.40 4.53
N PHE A 10 -12.54 3.69 5.55
CA PHE A 10 -13.07 2.38 5.90
C PHE A 10 -14.46 2.43 6.51
N LYS A 11 -14.76 3.46 7.31
CA LYS A 11 -16.11 3.71 7.80
C LYS A 11 -17.09 3.93 6.63
N TYR A 12 -16.75 4.80 5.68
CA TYR A 12 -17.57 5.05 4.51
C TYR A 12 -17.79 3.80 3.66
N LEU A 13 -16.73 3.02 3.42
CA LEU A 13 -16.83 1.76 2.66
C LEU A 13 -17.75 0.75 3.36
N GLN A 14 -17.67 0.62 4.69
CA GLN A 14 -18.57 -0.25 5.45
C GLN A 14 -20.03 0.21 5.33
N GLU A 15 -20.29 1.50 5.50
CA GLU A 15 -21.64 2.07 5.39
C GLU A 15 -22.25 1.82 4.01
N GLU A 16 -21.48 2.07 2.94
CA GLU A 16 -21.98 1.91 1.57
C GLU A 16 -22.14 0.43 1.17
N THR A 17 -21.22 -0.44 1.58
CA THR A 17 -21.37 -1.89 1.33
C THR A 17 -22.54 -2.48 2.09
N ASN A 18 -22.83 -2.02 3.30
CA ASN A 18 -24.04 -2.43 4.06
C ASN A 18 -25.31 -1.98 3.35
N LYS A 19 -25.40 -0.71 2.93
CA LYS A 19 -26.54 -0.21 2.16
C LYS A 19 -26.76 -1.00 0.87
N ALA A 20 -25.67 -1.29 0.14
CA ALA A 20 -25.73 -2.08 -1.09
C ALA A 20 -26.20 -3.51 -0.83
N SER A 21 -25.70 -4.16 0.23
CA SER A 21 -26.12 -5.51 0.63
C SER A 21 -27.61 -5.57 0.97
N ILE A 22 -28.11 -4.63 1.75
CA ILE A 22 -29.54 -4.51 2.10
C ILE A 22 -30.41 -4.27 0.85
N LYS A 23 -29.98 -3.37 -0.04
CA LYS A 23 -30.69 -3.10 -1.30
C LYS A 23 -30.83 -4.37 -2.14
N ILE A 24 -29.72 -5.10 -2.35
CA ILE A 24 -29.71 -6.34 -3.14
C ILE A 24 -30.53 -7.43 -2.43
N ALA A 25 -30.54 -7.48 -1.09
CA ALA A 25 -31.35 -8.42 -0.34
C ALA A 25 -32.87 -8.18 -0.52
N LYS A 26 -33.28 -6.91 -0.65
CA LYS A 26 -34.70 -6.58 -0.99
C LYS A 26 -35.10 -7.06 -2.38
N GLU A 27 -34.19 -7.01 -3.34
CA GLU A 27 -34.45 -7.40 -4.72
C GLU A 27 -34.33 -8.91 -4.95
N ARG A 28 -33.36 -9.58 -4.29
CA ARG A 28 -32.96 -10.97 -4.57
C ARG A 28 -33.09 -11.93 -3.37
N GLY A 29 -33.57 -11.44 -2.24
CA GLY A 29 -33.62 -12.17 -0.98
C GLY A 29 -32.33 -12.15 -0.20
N SER A 30 -32.42 -12.39 1.10
CA SER A 30 -31.28 -12.50 2.01
C SER A 30 -30.44 -13.76 1.72
N CYS A 31 -29.16 -13.75 2.12
CA CYS A 31 -28.33 -14.94 2.16
C CYS A 31 -28.90 -15.99 3.15
N GLU A 32 -28.43 -17.24 3.06
CA GLU A 32 -28.92 -18.33 3.93
C GLU A 32 -28.80 -18.03 5.42
N LEU A 33 -27.64 -17.48 5.82
CA LEU A 33 -27.43 -17.09 7.22
C LEU A 33 -28.33 -15.92 7.63
N GLY A 34 -28.54 -14.94 6.74
CA GLY A 34 -29.48 -13.84 6.94
C GLY A 34 -30.92 -14.33 7.15
N LYS A 35 -31.39 -15.29 6.34
CA LYS A 35 -32.70 -15.92 6.51
C LYS A 35 -32.82 -16.63 7.86
N LYS A 36 -31.76 -17.40 8.24
CA LYS A 36 -31.75 -18.14 9.52
C LYS A 36 -31.85 -17.23 10.74
N HIS A 37 -31.28 -16.01 10.67
CA HIS A 37 -31.25 -15.06 11.77
C HIS A 37 -32.19 -13.87 11.60
N ASN A 38 -33.08 -13.89 10.61
CA ASN A 38 -34.01 -12.79 10.29
C ASN A 38 -33.29 -11.44 10.03
N ILE A 39 -32.14 -11.50 9.38
CA ILE A 39 -31.34 -10.34 9.00
C ILE A 39 -31.50 -10.09 7.51
N LEU A 40 -31.88 -8.85 7.15
CA LEU A 40 -32.01 -8.44 5.75
C LEU A 40 -30.64 -8.06 5.18
N GLU A 41 -29.85 -9.06 4.78
CA GLU A 41 -28.50 -8.92 4.22
C GLU A 41 -28.28 -9.91 3.08
N ARG A 42 -27.74 -9.45 1.95
CA ARG A 42 -27.43 -10.34 0.83
C ARG A 42 -26.10 -11.07 1.01
N PHE A 43 -25.15 -10.45 1.68
CA PHE A 43 -23.80 -10.98 1.86
C PHE A 43 -23.47 -11.10 3.34
N THR A 44 -22.92 -12.22 3.73
CA THR A 44 -22.44 -12.46 5.11
C THR A 44 -21.19 -11.63 5.41
N ASN A 45 -20.29 -11.58 4.45
CA ASN A 45 -19.04 -10.83 4.54
C ASN A 45 -18.91 -9.91 3.32
N LYS A 46 -18.43 -8.70 3.52
CA LYS A 46 -18.42 -7.65 2.50
C LYS A 46 -17.04 -7.09 2.24
N MET A 47 -16.16 -7.14 3.23
CA MET A 47 -14.83 -6.49 3.16
C MET A 47 -13.73 -7.36 3.73
N ALA A 48 -12.64 -7.45 2.97
CA ALA A 48 -11.37 -8.06 3.35
C ALA A 48 -10.20 -7.28 2.75
N ILE A 49 -9.03 -7.38 3.33
CA ILE A 49 -7.79 -6.85 2.75
C ILE A 49 -6.97 -8.00 2.20
N ALA A 50 -6.90 -8.09 0.88
CA ALA A 50 -6.09 -9.08 0.18
C ALA A 50 -4.68 -8.55 -0.16
N PRO A 51 -3.67 -9.42 -0.39
CA PRO A 51 -2.31 -8.99 -0.73
C PRO A 51 -2.19 -8.24 -2.06
N THR A 52 -3.00 -8.55 -3.05
CA THR A 52 -3.16 -7.91 -4.38
C THR A 52 -1.85 -7.64 -5.16
N SER A 53 -0.78 -8.41 -4.95
CA SER A 53 0.54 -8.15 -5.53
C SER A 53 0.54 -8.06 -7.07
N SER A 54 -0.08 -9.01 -7.76
CA SER A 54 -0.17 -8.99 -9.23
C SER A 54 -1.15 -7.92 -9.73
N ILE A 55 -2.25 -7.71 -9.00
CA ILE A 55 -3.29 -6.73 -9.35
C ILE A 55 -2.71 -5.31 -9.26
N SER A 56 -1.86 -5.02 -8.29
CA SER A 56 -1.22 -3.70 -8.12
C SER A 56 -0.39 -3.29 -9.35
N ILE A 57 0.28 -4.25 -9.97
CA ILE A 57 1.05 -4.01 -11.21
C ILE A 57 0.09 -3.69 -12.38
N LEU A 58 -0.99 -4.47 -12.53
CA LEU A 58 -2.00 -4.25 -13.56
C LEU A 58 -2.76 -2.92 -13.38
N CYS A 59 -2.98 -2.50 -12.15
CA CYS A 59 -3.63 -1.24 -11.81
C CYS A 59 -2.68 -0.02 -11.92
N GLY A 60 -1.66 -0.10 -12.76
CA GLY A 60 -0.77 1.02 -13.08
C GLY A 60 0.39 1.18 -12.11
N GLY A 61 0.87 0.10 -11.51
CA GLY A 61 2.05 0.12 -10.65
C GLY A 61 1.82 0.93 -9.37
N VAL A 62 0.84 0.54 -8.59
CA VAL A 62 0.60 1.02 -7.22
C VAL A 62 1.19 0.03 -6.22
N SER A 63 1.31 0.40 -4.94
CA SER A 63 1.73 -0.54 -3.91
C SER A 63 0.72 -1.68 -3.74
N ALA A 64 1.19 -2.87 -3.36
CA ALA A 64 0.35 -4.03 -3.12
C ALA A 64 -0.44 -3.88 -1.81
N GLY A 65 -1.68 -4.36 -1.79
CA GLY A 65 -2.55 -4.28 -0.61
C GLY A 65 -2.78 -2.84 -0.17
N ILE A 66 -2.64 -2.59 1.14
CA ILE A 66 -2.63 -1.25 1.76
C ILE A 66 -1.28 -1.04 2.46
N GLU A 67 -0.22 -1.45 1.78
CA GLU A 67 1.15 -1.42 2.32
C GLU A 67 1.97 -0.32 1.64
N PRO A 68 2.99 0.23 2.32
CA PRO A 68 3.93 1.13 1.68
C PRO A 68 4.76 0.39 0.62
N TRP A 69 5.36 1.14 -0.30
CA TRP A 69 6.28 0.58 -1.27
C TRP A 69 7.51 -0.02 -0.59
N GLN A 70 7.84 -1.28 -0.93
CA GLN A 70 9.08 -1.91 -0.43
C GLN A 70 10.33 -1.27 -1.02
N SER A 71 10.21 -0.77 -2.24
CA SER A 71 11.31 -0.15 -3.00
C SER A 71 10.72 0.77 -4.06
N ASN A 72 11.27 1.96 -4.25
CA ASN A 72 10.83 2.88 -5.32
C ASN A 72 11.28 2.44 -6.73
N ALA A 73 12.23 1.51 -6.81
CA ALA A 73 12.63 0.86 -8.06
C ALA A 73 13.12 -0.57 -7.77
N TYR A 74 12.62 -1.56 -8.50
CA TYR A 74 13.02 -2.95 -8.36
C TYR A 74 12.93 -3.71 -9.68
N VAL A 75 13.64 -4.83 -9.77
CA VAL A 75 13.62 -5.70 -10.93
C VAL A 75 12.60 -6.81 -10.72
N HIS A 76 11.51 -6.75 -11.47
CA HIS A 76 10.52 -7.83 -11.49
C HIS A 76 10.92 -8.85 -12.57
N LYS A 77 11.16 -10.09 -12.16
CA LYS A 77 11.47 -11.20 -13.06
C LYS A 77 10.25 -12.11 -13.22
N ASN A 78 9.85 -12.37 -14.43
CA ASN A 78 8.96 -13.47 -14.78
C ASN A 78 9.77 -14.58 -15.49
N LYS A 79 9.10 -15.67 -15.90
CA LYS A 79 9.77 -16.83 -16.54
C LYS A 79 10.55 -16.48 -17.80
N THR A 80 10.24 -15.38 -18.47
CA THR A 80 10.78 -15.04 -19.80
C THR A 80 11.56 -13.74 -19.84
N LYS A 81 11.26 -12.77 -18.95
CA LYS A 81 11.83 -11.42 -19.01
C LYS A 81 12.01 -10.82 -17.61
N ALA A 82 12.96 -9.90 -17.52
CA ALA A 82 13.16 -9.05 -16.37
C ALA A 82 12.79 -7.61 -16.76
N HIS A 83 11.96 -6.96 -15.94
CA HIS A 83 11.54 -5.58 -16.15
C HIS A 83 11.84 -4.76 -14.91
N THR A 84 12.39 -3.57 -15.07
CA THR A 84 12.54 -2.61 -13.98
C THR A 84 11.20 -1.92 -13.76
N ILE A 85 10.62 -2.12 -12.61
CA ILE A 85 9.44 -1.40 -12.13
C ILE A 85 9.90 -0.16 -11.39
N LYS A 86 9.28 0.96 -11.66
CA LYS A 86 9.61 2.27 -11.07
C LYS A 86 8.34 2.87 -10.47
N ASN A 87 8.47 3.53 -9.33
CA ASN A 87 7.39 4.31 -8.76
C ASN A 87 7.03 5.46 -9.71
N LYS A 88 5.84 5.44 -10.28
CA LYS A 88 5.40 6.39 -11.30
C LYS A 88 5.33 7.84 -10.82
N TYR A 89 5.04 8.05 -9.53
CA TYR A 89 4.98 9.39 -8.95
C TYR A 89 6.37 9.97 -8.77
N LEU A 90 7.32 9.13 -8.32
CA LEU A 90 8.73 9.50 -8.24
C LEU A 90 9.33 9.73 -9.63
N ALA A 91 8.93 8.94 -10.65
CA ALA A 91 9.38 9.13 -12.02
C ALA A 91 9.08 10.55 -12.53
N LYS A 92 7.86 11.03 -12.29
CA LYS A 92 7.47 12.39 -12.65
C LYS A 92 8.34 13.45 -11.95
N ILE A 93 8.60 13.29 -10.65
CA ILE A 93 9.45 14.24 -9.91
C ILE A 93 10.88 14.28 -10.45
N ILE A 94 11.46 13.12 -10.80
CA ILE A 94 12.81 13.04 -11.39
C ILE A 94 12.83 13.69 -12.78
N GLU A 95 11.79 13.48 -13.58
CA GLU A 95 11.67 14.08 -14.91
C GLU A 95 11.49 15.60 -14.82
N ASP A 96 10.60 16.09 -13.96
CA ASP A 96 10.38 17.52 -13.71
C ASP A 96 11.67 18.21 -13.23
N LYS A 97 12.43 17.54 -12.33
CA LYS A 97 13.73 18.04 -11.86
C LYS A 97 14.81 18.04 -12.94
N ALA A 98 14.80 17.06 -13.82
CA ALA A 98 15.72 17.04 -14.96
C ALA A 98 15.46 18.24 -15.89
N VAL A 99 14.23 18.60 -16.14
CA VAL A 99 13.86 19.79 -16.93
C VAL A 99 14.33 21.07 -16.21
N GLU A 100 14.06 21.19 -14.90
CA GLU A 100 14.49 22.36 -14.10
C GLU A 100 16.01 22.55 -14.12
N LEU A 101 16.78 21.47 -14.09
CA LEU A 101 18.25 21.50 -14.08
C LEU A 101 18.87 21.41 -15.48
N GLU A 102 18.07 21.50 -16.54
CA GLU A 102 18.51 21.34 -17.94
C GLU A 102 19.33 20.05 -18.18
N LYS A 103 18.93 18.94 -17.53
CA LYS A 103 19.59 17.63 -17.63
C LYS A 103 18.94 16.77 -18.72
N ASP A 104 19.73 15.91 -19.32
CA ASP A 104 19.29 14.96 -20.33
C ASP A 104 18.79 13.63 -19.74
N GLY A 105 18.30 12.74 -20.60
CA GLY A 105 17.85 11.41 -20.18
C GLY A 105 18.92 10.54 -19.54
N ARG A 106 20.21 10.82 -19.72
CA ARG A 106 21.31 10.11 -19.05
C ARG A 106 21.33 10.43 -17.57
N TRP A 107 21.05 11.68 -17.20
CA TRP A 107 20.91 12.07 -15.80
C TRP A 107 19.75 11.33 -15.14
N VAL A 108 18.57 11.29 -15.78
CA VAL A 108 17.41 10.53 -15.29
C VAL A 108 17.74 9.05 -15.07
N GLN A 109 18.45 8.43 -16.04
CA GLN A 109 18.88 7.04 -15.91
C GLN A 109 19.88 6.84 -14.74
N ALA A 110 20.78 7.81 -14.52
CA ALA A 110 21.73 7.76 -13.41
C ALA A 110 21.01 7.82 -12.06
N GLN A 111 19.95 8.66 -11.91
CA GLN A 111 19.14 8.68 -10.69
C GLN A 111 18.50 7.30 -10.43
N TRP A 112 17.89 6.68 -11.43
CA TRP A 112 17.29 5.36 -11.27
C TRP A 112 18.30 4.26 -10.95
N LYS A 113 19.49 4.31 -11.52
CA LYS A 113 20.58 3.39 -11.15
C LYS A 113 21.01 3.59 -9.71
N SER A 114 21.14 4.83 -9.26
CA SER A 114 21.46 5.17 -7.88
C SER A 114 20.39 4.68 -6.89
N ILE A 115 19.12 4.90 -7.20
CA ILE A 115 17.99 4.41 -6.40
C ILE A 115 18.01 2.88 -6.30
N LEU A 116 18.22 2.18 -7.43
CA LEU A 116 18.32 0.71 -7.45
C LEU A 116 19.51 0.20 -6.62
N ALA A 117 20.66 0.88 -6.68
CA ALA A 117 21.84 0.51 -5.90
C ALA A 117 21.67 0.73 -4.39
N ASN A 118 20.74 1.61 -4.00
CA ASN A 118 20.38 1.89 -2.61
C ASN A 118 19.03 1.23 -2.24
N GLU A 119 18.75 0.04 -2.73
CA GLU A 119 17.58 -0.78 -2.40
C GLU A 119 16.22 -0.08 -2.62
N GLY A 120 16.20 0.92 -3.49
CA GLY A 120 15.03 1.74 -3.80
C GLY A 120 14.81 2.94 -2.89
N SER A 121 15.73 3.20 -1.97
CA SER A 121 15.73 4.40 -1.13
C SER A 121 16.05 5.66 -1.95
N VAL A 122 15.45 6.77 -1.55
CA VAL A 122 15.74 8.11 -2.10
C VAL A 122 16.48 9.02 -1.12
N GLN A 123 16.77 8.52 0.09
CA GLN A 123 17.31 9.34 1.18
C GLN A 123 18.70 9.95 0.86
N HIS A 124 19.47 9.29 0.01
CA HIS A 124 20.80 9.72 -0.43
C HIS A 124 20.79 10.79 -1.54
N LEU A 125 19.62 11.12 -2.11
CA LEU A 125 19.53 12.09 -3.21
C LEU A 125 19.60 13.52 -2.68
N GLU A 126 20.74 14.18 -2.84
CA GLU A 126 20.98 15.53 -2.31
C GLU A 126 20.08 16.61 -2.92
N TRP A 127 19.68 16.44 -4.18
CA TRP A 127 18.82 17.39 -4.89
C TRP A 127 17.35 17.34 -4.45
N MET A 128 16.95 16.31 -3.70
CA MET A 128 15.57 16.11 -3.24
C MET A 128 15.39 16.75 -1.86
N ASP A 129 14.30 17.50 -1.70
CA ASP A 129 13.94 18.12 -0.42
C ASP A 129 13.48 17.08 0.61
N ASP A 130 13.55 17.45 1.89
CA ASP A 130 13.25 16.55 3.01
C ASP A 130 11.79 16.06 3.01
N TYR A 131 10.84 16.94 2.60
CA TYR A 131 9.44 16.55 2.51
C TYR A 131 9.23 15.45 1.47
N THR A 132 9.82 15.61 0.29
CA THR A 132 9.75 14.60 -0.78
C THR A 132 10.43 13.29 -0.36
N LYS A 133 11.59 13.36 0.32
CA LYS A 133 12.24 12.18 0.90
C LYS A 133 11.34 11.44 1.89
N GLU A 134 10.65 12.15 2.77
CA GLU A 134 9.70 11.55 3.72
C GLU A 134 8.51 10.85 3.01
N VAL A 135 7.99 11.45 1.92
CA VAL A 135 6.88 10.87 1.14
C VAL A 135 7.30 9.58 0.44
N PHE A 136 8.53 9.48 -0.04
CA PHE A 136 9.04 8.33 -0.78
C PHE A 136 9.90 7.37 0.05
N LYS A 137 9.77 7.39 1.38
CA LYS A 137 10.33 6.35 2.23
C LYS A 137 9.85 4.98 1.79
N THR A 138 10.77 4.04 1.74
CA THR A 138 10.45 2.62 1.52
C THR A 138 9.80 2.02 2.77
N ALA A 139 9.18 0.86 2.62
CA ALA A 139 8.56 0.14 3.74
C ALA A 139 9.55 -0.14 4.88
N PHE A 140 10.83 -0.36 4.55
CA PHE A 140 11.89 -0.63 5.52
C PHE A 140 12.37 0.63 6.29
N GLU A 141 12.09 1.82 5.74
CA GLU A 141 12.45 3.11 6.34
C GLU A 141 11.31 3.69 7.20
N ILE A 142 10.14 3.06 7.19
CA ILE A 142 8.97 3.47 7.96
C ILE A 142 8.91 2.69 9.28
N ASP A 143 8.61 3.38 10.39
CA ASP A 143 8.33 2.70 11.65
C ASP A 143 7.09 1.79 11.50
N GLN A 144 7.29 0.50 11.69
CA GLN A 144 6.27 -0.52 11.48
C GLN A 144 5.06 -0.38 12.43
N ARG A 145 5.22 0.30 13.55
CA ARG A 145 4.11 0.62 14.45
C ARG A 145 3.02 1.42 13.77
N TYR A 146 3.37 2.33 12.85
CA TYR A 146 2.36 3.07 12.07
C TYR A 146 1.53 2.17 11.16
N ILE A 147 2.11 1.10 10.62
CA ILE A 147 1.39 0.13 9.81
C ILE A 147 0.39 -0.61 10.69
N ILE A 148 0.83 -1.07 11.85
CA ILE A 148 -0.01 -1.79 12.83
C ILE A 148 -1.15 -0.90 13.33
N GLU A 149 -0.87 0.36 13.70
CA GLU A 149 -1.90 1.31 14.11
C GLU A 149 -2.98 1.49 13.03
N GLN A 150 -2.58 1.57 11.77
CA GLN A 150 -3.55 1.67 10.67
C GLN A 150 -4.38 0.40 10.50
N VAL A 151 -3.80 -0.78 10.73
CA VAL A 151 -4.52 -2.06 10.74
C VAL A 151 -5.56 -2.07 11.86
N ILE A 152 -5.18 -1.67 13.07
CA ILE A 152 -6.07 -1.58 14.23
C ILE A 152 -7.22 -0.61 13.96
N ASP A 153 -6.92 0.58 13.44
CA ASP A 153 -7.91 1.62 13.17
C ASP A 153 -9.00 1.17 12.19
N ARG A 154 -8.66 0.37 11.16
CA ARG A 154 -9.64 -0.10 10.17
C ARG A 154 -10.31 -1.42 10.52
N THR A 155 -9.76 -2.20 11.45
CA THR A 155 -10.30 -3.51 11.88
C THR A 155 -11.80 -3.47 12.20
N PRO A 156 -12.36 -2.47 12.93
CA PRO A 156 -13.80 -2.42 13.22
C PRO A 156 -14.69 -2.31 11.98
N TYR A 157 -14.15 -1.95 10.85
CA TYR A 157 -14.89 -1.71 9.61
C TYR A 157 -14.72 -2.82 8.56
N ILE A 158 -13.99 -3.90 8.90
CA ILE A 158 -13.68 -5.01 8.00
C ILE A 158 -14.24 -6.30 8.59
N ASP A 159 -14.98 -7.07 7.79
CA ASP A 159 -15.66 -8.28 8.23
C ASP A 159 -14.74 -9.50 8.29
N GLN A 160 -13.63 -9.48 7.55
CA GLN A 160 -12.74 -10.62 7.38
C GLN A 160 -11.28 -10.25 7.71
N GLY A 161 -10.35 -11.14 7.38
CA GLY A 161 -8.94 -10.94 7.63
C GLY A 161 -8.32 -9.77 6.85
N GLN A 162 -7.26 -9.23 7.42
CA GLN A 162 -6.38 -8.26 6.78
C GLN A 162 -5.03 -8.92 6.55
N SER A 163 -4.64 -9.05 5.28
CA SER A 163 -3.27 -9.40 4.94
C SER A 163 -2.38 -8.17 5.16
N THR A 164 -1.35 -8.32 5.96
CA THR A 164 -0.42 -7.23 6.28
C THR A 164 0.98 -7.80 6.44
N ASN A 165 1.94 -7.23 5.73
CA ASN A 165 3.34 -7.52 5.91
C ASN A 165 3.99 -6.48 6.83
N ILE A 166 4.93 -6.95 7.62
CA ILE A 166 5.81 -6.13 8.45
C ILE A 166 7.20 -6.24 7.86
N PHE A 167 7.83 -5.09 7.62
CA PHE A 167 9.10 -4.98 6.93
C PHE A 167 10.21 -4.69 7.93
N LEU A 168 11.06 -5.66 8.16
CA LEU A 168 12.12 -5.57 9.17
C LEU A 168 13.48 -5.83 8.53
N PRO A 169 14.53 -5.07 8.93
CA PRO A 169 15.88 -5.40 8.50
C PRO A 169 16.30 -6.76 9.07
N HIS A 170 17.17 -7.46 8.35
CA HIS A 170 17.61 -8.81 8.71
C HIS A 170 18.39 -8.86 10.05
N ASP A 171 18.95 -7.76 10.45
CA ASP A 171 19.75 -7.57 11.67
C ASP A 171 18.98 -6.88 12.80
N ILE A 172 17.64 -6.84 12.70
CA ILE A 172 16.81 -6.22 13.74
C ILE A 172 17.11 -6.75 15.13
N HIS A 173 17.19 -5.87 16.10
CA HIS A 173 17.39 -6.27 17.49
C HIS A 173 16.15 -7.00 18.05
N LYS A 174 16.36 -8.06 18.82
CA LYS A 174 15.27 -8.91 19.40
C LYS A 174 14.24 -8.10 20.20
N ARG A 175 14.66 -7.03 20.88
CA ARG A 175 13.78 -6.14 21.63
C ARG A 175 12.78 -5.43 20.72
N ASP A 176 13.24 -4.95 19.56
CA ASP A 176 12.41 -4.22 18.62
C ASP A 176 11.42 -5.17 17.92
N LEU A 177 11.88 -6.38 17.58
CA LEU A 177 11.01 -7.45 17.08
C LEU A 177 9.91 -7.80 18.10
N LEU A 178 10.26 -7.92 19.37
CA LEU A 178 9.28 -8.19 20.43
C LEU A 178 8.29 -7.03 20.60
N GLY A 179 8.77 -5.79 20.53
CA GLY A 179 7.94 -4.59 20.66
C GLY A 179 6.92 -4.39 19.53
N ILE A 180 7.10 -5.08 18.39
CA ILE A 180 6.13 -5.06 17.28
C ILE A 180 5.01 -6.09 17.52
N HIS A 181 5.25 -7.14 18.32
CA HIS A 181 4.29 -8.21 18.58
C HIS A 181 3.47 -8.02 19.87
N LEU A 182 3.86 -7.07 20.71
CA LEU A 182 3.19 -6.72 21.97
C LEU A 182 2.32 -5.47 21.83
#